data_65e1643799ea54145c72d18de91ee3cf
#
_entry.id   65e1643799ea54145c72d18de91ee3cf
#
_cell.length_a   1.000
_cell.length_b   1.000
_cell.length_c   1.000
_cell.angle_alpha   90.00
_cell.angle_beta   90.00
_cell.angle_gamma   90.00
#
_symmetry.space_group_name_H-M   'P 1'
#
loop_
_entity.id
_entity.type
_entity.pdbx_description
1 polymer ?
#
loop_
_entity_poly.entity_id
_entity_poly.type
_entity_poly.pdbx_seq_one_letter_code
_entity_poly.pdbx_strand_id
1 'polypeptide(L)'
;MKSKSTKLSQLFALIFAFVLGIGNAFAAEEYGIFERILEASGSFNDTTAALEKALAESKLTLQAKRDLTFKDKVQQARVYILTSPAYMEATKGESPDTISAQVLRIGVYEFGEGKKVHINMGNPVAHAMVFYAGSKNYDSLLAAAKATAQEIKDVAAKIPGKQVSVQLEPVRTEKTLNKFNGDGPAKMMAKFRNWKESQNEVFKDKSENFNAVVARVENTLRASQDKGVDDSSGWRLLSKIPVGANAVYFGITNDYTENKCISINSDFRSEGKAKDAPHPGVDHAPAMPMEVLVINDGKEVKVVQYGEMWRMQLYFWDSGYMAFAKNTLIPSIIFSSIDQTLTATASAAPAAAK
;
A
#
# COMPACT_ATOMS: atom_id res chain seq x y z
N MET A 1 4.81 -50.27 -54.03
CA MET A 1 4.17 -49.95 -52.73
C MET A 1 5.10 -49.17 -51.84
N LYS A 2 5.45 -47.90 -52.18
CA LYS A 2 6.33 -47.03 -51.34
C LYS A 2 5.88 -45.56 -51.32
N SER A 3 4.57 -45.23 -51.23
CA SER A 3 4.14 -43.83 -51.28
C SER A 3 3.06 -43.43 -50.24
N LYS A 4 2.65 -44.34 -49.33
CA LYS A 4 1.63 -44.02 -48.32
C LYS A 4 2.15 -43.72 -46.91
N SER A 5 3.40 -44.10 -46.62
CA SER A 5 4.02 -43.94 -45.29
C SER A 5 4.49 -42.49 -45.00
N THR A 6 4.93 -41.78 -46.03
CA THR A 6 5.51 -40.42 -45.88
C THR A 6 4.47 -39.34 -45.60
N LYS A 7 3.23 -39.51 -46.06
CA LYS A 7 2.15 -38.52 -45.83
C LYS A 7 1.56 -38.64 -44.43
N LEU A 8 1.56 -39.79 -43.81
CA LEU A 8 1.05 -40.00 -42.46
C LEU A 8 2.00 -39.46 -41.41
N SER A 9 3.32 -39.58 -41.59
CA SER A 9 4.31 -38.99 -40.68
C SER A 9 4.37 -37.47 -40.75
N GLN A 10 4.12 -36.87 -41.89
CA GLN A 10 4.02 -35.40 -42.03
C GLN A 10 2.75 -34.84 -41.40
N LEU A 11 1.63 -35.57 -41.45
CA LEU A 11 0.38 -35.17 -40.79
C LEU A 11 0.52 -35.25 -39.27
N PHE A 12 1.18 -36.27 -38.74
CA PHE A 12 1.46 -36.39 -37.29
C PHE A 12 2.44 -35.33 -36.81
N ALA A 13 3.45 -34.96 -37.59
CA ALA A 13 4.37 -33.89 -37.23
C ALA A 13 3.70 -32.53 -37.23
N LEU A 14 2.73 -32.27 -38.12
CA LEU A 14 1.97 -31.01 -38.14
C LEU A 14 0.95 -30.93 -36.98
N ILE A 15 0.31 -32.03 -36.62
CA ILE A 15 -0.59 -32.09 -35.47
C ILE A 15 0.18 -31.92 -34.16
N PHE A 16 1.39 -32.51 -34.05
CA PHE A 16 2.25 -32.35 -32.86
C PHE A 16 2.82 -30.93 -32.74
N ALA A 17 3.17 -30.28 -33.85
CA ALA A 17 3.60 -28.87 -33.86
C ALA A 17 2.43 -27.92 -33.52
N PHE A 18 1.19 -28.26 -33.90
CA PHE A 18 0.01 -27.47 -33.57
C PHE A 18 -0.38 -27.61 -32.10
N VAL A 19 -0.22 -28.81 -31.51
CA VAL A 19 -0.47 -29.06 -30.07
C VAL A 19 0.62 -28.42 -29.20
N LEU A 20 1.86 -28.30 -29.64
CA LEU A 20 2.94 -27.59 -28.94
C LEU A 20 2.84 -26.07 -29.11
N GLY A 21 2.15 -25.57 -30.14
CA GLY A 21 1.90 -24.14 -30.38
C GLY A 21 0.74 -23.55 -29.60
N ILE A 22 -0.16 -24.39 -29.05
CA ILE A 22 -1.33 -23.94 -28.26
C ILE A 22 -1.02 -23.94 -26.75
N GLY A 23 0.15 -24.42 -26.35
CA GLY A 23 0.58 -24.54 -24.95
C GLY A 23 1.10 -23.27 -24.29
N ASN A 24 1.14 -22.12 -24.96
CA ASN A 24 1.27 -20.82 -24.31
C ASN A 24 -0.15 -20.38 -23.87
N ALA A 25 -0.73 -21.08 -22.92
CA ALA A 25 -1.69 -20.44 -22.04
C ALA A 25 -0.92 -19.25 -21.45
N PHE A 26 -1.28 -18.02 -21.86
CA PHE A 26 -0.76 -16.80 -21.27
C PHE A 26 -0.98 -16.96 -19.78
N ALA A 27 0.09 -17.20 -19.01
CA ALA A 27 -0.02 -17.16 -17.57
C ALA A 27 -0.60 -15.78 -17.25
N ALA A 28 -1.70 -15.75 -16.51
CA ALA A 28 -2.32 -14.49 -16.14
C ALA A 28 -1.26 -13.63 -15.47
N GLU A 29 -1.14 -12.38 -15.89
CA GLU A 29 -0.19 -11.45 -15.31
C GLU A 29 -0.46 -11.32 -13.81
N GLU A 30 0.59 -11.39 -13.00
CA GLU A 30 0.51 -11.36 -11.56
C GLU A 30 1.17 -10.07 -11.02
N TYR A 31 0.56 -9.50 -10.01
CA TYR A 31 0.93 -8.21 -9.43
C TYR A 31 1.19 -8.36 -7.93
N GLY A 32 2.34 -7.90 -7.47
CA GLY A 32 2.60 -7.63 -6.07
C GLY A 32 1.97 -6.31 -5.65
N ILE A 33 1.55 -6.23 -4.40
CA ILE A 33 1.10 -4.93 -3.82
C ILE A 33 2.29 -3.95 -3.69
N PHE A 34 3.49 -4.49 -3.68
CA PHE A 34 4.74 -3.76 -3.79
C PHE A 34 5.54 -4.24 -5.00
N GLU A 35 6.28 -3.31 -5.60
CA GLU A 35 7.20 -3.61 -6.69
C GLU A 35 8.57 -3.00 -6.36
N ARG A 36 9.64 -3.82 -6.41
CA ARG A 36 11.01 -3.30 -6.36
C ARG A 36 11.39 -2.77 -7.73
N ILE A 37 11.82 -1.51 -7.76
CA ILE A 37 12.09 -0.76 -8.99
C ILE A 37 13.55 -0.39 -9.18
N LEU A 38 14.35 -0.39 -8.09
CA LEU A 38 15.78 -0.08 -8.16
C LEU A 38 16.57 -0.89 -7.12
N GLU A 39 17.70 -1.42 -7.55
CA GLU A 39 18.82 -1.87 -6.72
C GLU A 39 19.91 -0.79 -6.80
N ALA A 40 19.96 0.10 -5.79
CA ALA A 40 20.85 1.27 -5.84
C ALA A 40 22.31 0.87 -5.66
N SER A 41 23.23 1.62 -6.31
CA SER A 41 24.68 1.42 -6.16
C SER A 41 25.31 2.33 -5.09
N GLY A 42 24.57 3.35 -4.61
CA GLY A 42 25.02 4.27 -3.57
C GLY A 42 24.61 3.85 -2.16
N SER A 43 25.06 4.60 -1.16
CA SER A 43 24.61 4.47 0.22
C SER A 43 23.13 4.86 0.38
N PHE A 44 22.55 4.56 1.55
CA PHE A 44 21.18 5.00 1.86
C PHE A 44 21.02 6.52 1.73
N ASN A 45 21.99 7.29 2.27
CA ASN A 45 21.93 8.74 2.20
C ASN A 45 22.10 9.28 0.78
N ASP A 46 23.01 8.73 -0.02
CA ASP A 46 23.19 9.13 -1.41
C ASP A 46 21.95 8.80 -2.24
N THR A 47 21.36 7.61 -2.03
CA THR A 47 20.16 7.16 -2.73
C THR A 47 18.95 8.02 -2.39
N THR A 48 18.74 8.35 -1.11
CA THR A 48 17.63 9.21 -0.67
C THR A 48 17.80 10.65 -1.19
N ALA A 49 19.01 11.19 -1.18
CA ALA A 49 19.29 12.51 -1.74
C ALA A 49 19.05 12.56 -3.26
N ALA A 50 19.49 11.53 -3.98
CA ALA A 50 19.26 11.41 -5.43
C ALA A 50 17.78 11.28 -5.76
N LEU A 51 17.02 10.49 -4.97
CA LEU A 51 15.57 10.36 -5.12
C LEU A 51 14.86 11.70 -4.87
N GLU A 52 15.20 12.42 -3.82
CA GLU A 52 14.61 13.72 -3.50
C GLU A 52 14.85 14.74 -4.62
N LYS A 53 16.07 14.76 -5.18
CA LYS A 53 16.37 15.59 -6.35
C LYS A 53 15.53 15.18 -7.56
N ALA A 54 15.47 13.90 -7.87
CA ALA A 54 14.70 13.40 -9.02
C ALA A 54 13.18 13.67 -8.88
N LEU A 55 12.64 13.57 -7.65
CA LEU A 55 11.25 13.91 -7.34
C LEU A 55 10.99 15.42 -7.54
N ALA A 56 11.89 16.29 -7.11
CA ALA A 56 11.75 17.74 -7.30
C ALA A 56 11.72 18.16 -8.79
N GLU A 57 12.32 17.34 -9.66
CA GLU A 57 12.34 17.54 -11.11
C GLU A 57 11.19 16.79 -11.84
N SER A 58 10.34 16.09 -11.12
CA SER A 58 9.23 15.28 -11.67
C SER A 58 7.91 16.04 -11.63
N LYS A 59 6.86 15.42 -12.17
CA LYS A 59 5.47 15.90 -12.05
C LYS A 59 4.78 15.42 -10.77
N LEU A 60 5.43 14.51 -10.02
CA LEU A 60 4.92 14.03 -8.75
C LEU A 60 5.05 15.11 -7.67
N THR A 61 4.08 15.17 -6.77
CA THR A 61 4.09 16.08 -5.64
C THR A 61 4.47 15.34 -4.38
N LEU A 62 5.58 15.72 -3.76
CA LEU A 62 5.97 15.19 -2.45
C LEU A 62 5.08 15.79 -1.37
N GLN A 63 4.30 14.95 -0.71
CA GLN A 63 3.41 15.31 0.39
C GLN A 63 4.11 15.24 1.75
N ALA A 64 4.90 14.18 1.94
CA ALA A 64 5.68 13.97 3.15
C ALA A 64 6.80 12.94 2.93
N LYS A 65 7.77 12.94 3.84
CA LYS A 65 8.77 11.89 3.99
C LYS A 65 8.97 11.56 5.47
N ARG A 66 9.30 10.30 5.77
CA ARG A 66 9.50 9.84 7.15
C ARG A 66 10.58 8.77 7.20
N ASP A 67 11.61 8.99 8.04
CA ASP A 67 12.51 7.93 8.47
C ASP A 67 11.77 7.02 9.44
N LEU A 68 11.65 5.74 9.08
CA LEU A 68 10.87 4.78 9.85
C LEU A 68 11.65 4.32 11.09
N THR A 69 10.93 4.17 12.19
CA THR A 69 11.49 3.70 13.46
C THR A 69 11.31 2.20 13.60
N PHE A 70 12.40 1.48 13.85
CA PHE A 70 12.39 0.04 14.18
C PHE A 70 13.53 -0.28 15.14
N LYS A 71 13.39 -1.43 15.85
CA LYS A 71 14.30 -1.80 16.94
C LYS A 71 15.67 -2.24 16.45
N ASP A 72 15.73 -2.80 15.26
CA ASP A 72 16.99 -3.19 14.62
C ASP A 72 17.69 -1.93 14.06
N LYS A 73 18.75 -1.53 14.74
CA LYS A 73 19.53 -0.33 14.39
C LYS A 73 20.47 -0.53 13.19
N VAL A 74 20.58 -1.75 12.67
CA VAL A 74 21.49 -2.07 11.55
C VAL A 74 20.89 -1.67 10.22
N GLN A 75 19.56 -1.48 10.16
CA GLN A 75 18.84 -1.16 8.96
C GLN A 75 18.32 0.28 9.00
N GLN A 76 18.11 0.85 7.83
CA GLN A 76 17.50 2.16 7.65
C GLN A 76 16.37 2.05 6.63
N ALA A 77 15.29 2.79 6.85
CA ALA A 77 14.21 2.89 5.89
C ALA A 77 13.58 4.27 5.92
N ARG A 78 13.22 4.78 4.75
CA ARG A 78 12.47 6.03 4.57
C ARG A 78 11.30 5.79 3.63
N VAL A 79 10.12 6.24 4.03
CA VAL A 79 8.95 6.29 3.15
C VAL A 79 8.74 7.71 2.64
N TYR A 80 8.38 7.80 1.36
CA TYR A 80 7.95 9.03 0.69
C TYR A 80 6.49 8.88 0.31
N ILE A 81 5.69 9.87 0.66
CA ILE A 81 4.26 9.95 0.36
C ILE A 81 4.09 10.98 -0.73
N LEU A 82 3.51 10.57 -1.85
CA LEU A 82 3.43 11.35 -3.06
C LEU A 82 1.99 11.36 -3.60
N THR A 83 1.71 12.32 -4.46
CA THR A 83 0.53 12.32 -5.33
C THR A 83 0.97 12.64 -6.76
N SER A 84 0.22 12.13 -7.74
CA SER A 84 0.33 12.55 -9.14
C SER A 84 -0.89 13.40 -9.48
N PRO A 85 -0.73 14.69 -9.83
CA PRO A 85 -1.84 15.54 -10.25
C PRO A 85 -2.64 14.95 -11.41
N ALA A 86 -1.95 14.29 -12.36
CA ALA A 86 -2.59 13.64 -13.49
C ALA A 86 -3.45 12.44 -13.06
N TYR A 87 -2.96 11.64 -12.08
CA TYR A 87 -3.71 10.51 -11.57
C TYR A 87 -4.91 10.98 -10.73
N MET A 88 -4.74 12.00 -9.90
CA MET A 88 -5.84 12.59 -9.14
C MET A 88 -6.93 13.18 -10.05
N GLU A 89 -6.56 13.81 -11.16
CA GLU A 89 -7.56 14.29 -12.13
C GLU A 89 -8.27 13.13 -12.84
N ALA A 90 -7.54 12.06 -13.22
CA ALA A 90 -8.13 10.87 -13.85
C ALA A 90 -9.14 10.15 -12.92
N THR A 91 -8.94 10.23 -11.62
CA THR A 91 -9.80 9.60 -10.60
C THR A 91 -10.90 10.51 -10.08
N LYS A 92 -11.01 11.73 -10.62
CA LYS A 92 -12.03 12.68 -10.24
C LYS A 92 -13.44 12.14 -10.53
N GLY A 93 -14.28 12.19 -9.50
CA GLY A 93 -15.64 11.64 -9.58
C GLY A 93 -15.76 10.20 -9.09
N GLU A 94 -14.67 9.50 -8.80
CA GLU A 94 -14.73 8.24 -8.06
C GLU A 94 -15.07 8.48 -6.56
N SER A 95 -15.48 7.44 -5.88
CA SER A 95 -15.82 7.53 -4.46
C SER A 95 -14.60 8.00 -3.64
N PRO A 96 -14.75 9.01 -2.74
CA PRO A 96 -13.63 9.55 -1.99
C PRO A 96 -12.86 8.51 -1.17
N ASP A 97 -13.50 7.44 -0.76
CA ASP A 97 -12.90 6.38 0.01
C ASP A 97 -11.94 5.48 -0.81
N THR A 98 -11.84 5.70 -2.13
CA THR A 98 -10.82 5.05 -2.98
C THR A 98 -9.46 5.75 -2.97
N ILE A 99 -9.31 6.85 -2.23
CA ILE A 99 -8.12 7.71 -2.23
C ILE A 99 -6.80 6.97 -1.95
N SER A 100 -6.85 5.87 -1.20
CA SER A 100 -5.65 5.07 -0.93
C SER A 100 -4.93 4.61 -2.20
N ALA A 101 -5.65 4.41 -3.30
CA ALA A 101 -5.07 4.09 -4.60
C ALA A 101 -4.30 5.27 -5.23
N GLN A 102 -4.65 6.51 -4.86
CA GLN A 102 -4.06 7.74 -5.40
C GLN A 102 -2.88 8.24 -4.56
N VAL A 103 -2.77 7.77 -3.31
CA VAL A 103 -1.65 8.09 -2.42
C VAL A 103 -0.50 7.15 -2.76
N LEU A 104 0.46 7.69 -3.50
CA LEU A 104 1.62 6.94 -3.96
C LEU A 104 2.64 6.85 -2.83
N ARG A 105 3.32 5.70 -2.73
CA ARG A 105 4.28 5.44 -1.66
C ARG A 105 5.56 4.84 -2.25
N ILE A 106 6.69 5.44 -1.91
CA ILE A 106 8.02 4.91 -2.26
C ILE A 106 8.76 4.63 -0.96
N GLY A 107 9.29 3.42 -0.80
CA GLY A 107 10.18 3.05 0.30
C GLY A 107 11.62 2.92 -0.20
N VAL A 108 12.54 3.63 0.43
CA VAL A 108 13.97 3.41 0.30
C VAL A 108 14.42 2.69 1.57
N TYR A 109 15.15 1.61 1.44
CA TYR A 109 15.61 0.85 2.61
C TYR A 109 16.98 0.22 2.40
N GLU A 110 17.73 0.15 3.49
CA GLU A 110 19.03 -0.50 3.60
C GLU A 110 18.87 -1.82 4.35
N PHE A 111 19.53 -2.88 3.92
CA PHE A 111 19.45 -4.19 4.56
C PHE A 111 20.73 -5.02 4.40
N GLY A 112 20.86 -5.99 5.31
CA GLY A 112 21.94 -6.98 5.33
C GLY A 112 23.31 -6.38 5.68
N GLU A 113 24.28 -7.27 5.92
CA GLU A 113 25.65 -6.90 6.29
C GLU A 113 26.35 -6.06 5.22
N GLY A 114 26.02 -6.30 3.95
CA GLY A 114 26.55 -5.54 2.81
C GLY A 114 25.89 -4.17 2.60
N LYS A 115 24.97 -3.75 3.47
CA LYS A 115 24.26 -2.47 3.40
C LYS A 115 23.68 -2.16 2.02
N LYS A 116 23.04 -3.17 1.41
CA LYS A 116 22.38 -3.00 0.12
C LYS A 116 21.21 -2.07 0.24
N VAL A 117 21.04 -1.18 -0.73
CA VAL A 117 19.95 -0.22 -0.76
C VAL A 117 19.02 -0.51 -1.92
N HIS A 118 17.73 -0.65 -1.61
CA HIS A 118 16.70 -0.85 -2.63
C HIS A 118 15.63 0.23 -2.55
N ILE A 119 14.92 0.41 -3.67
CA ILE A 119 13.72 1.24 -3.75
C ILE A 119 12.56 0.36 -4.18
N ASN A 120 11.53 0.35 -3.34
CA ASN A 120 10.23 -0.27 -3.65
C ASN A 120 9.18 0.83 -3.81
N MET A 121 8.18 0.58 -4.66
CA MET A 121 6.96 1.37 -4.67
C MET A 121 5.78 0.54 -4.18
N GLY A 122 4.82 1.18 -3.51
CA GLY A 122 3.45 0.66 -3.46
C GLY A 122 2.92 0.65 -4.89
N ASN A 123 2.60 -0.51 -5.43
CA ASN A 123 2.26 -0.68 -6.84
C ASN A 123 0.92 0.00 -7.20
N PRO A 124 0.91 1.14 -7.93
CA PRO A 124 -0.32 1.86 -8.23
C PRO A 124 -1.32 1.00 -9.02
N VAL A 125 -0.80 0.08 -9.86
CA VAL A 125 -1.62 -0.81 -10.69
C VAL A 125 -2.40 -1.80 -9.82
N ALA A 126 -1.71 -2.44 -8.87
CA ALA A 126 -2.35 -3.37 -7.92
C ALA A 126 -3.36 -2.64 -7.01
N HIS A 127 -3.03 -1.42 -6.54
CA HIS A 127 -3.97 -0.61 -5.76
C HIS A 127 -5.21 -0.21 -6.58
N ALA A 128 -5.04 0.18 -7.85
CA ALA A 128 -6.15 0.48 -8.73
C ALA A 128 -7.08 -0.72 -8.92
N MET A 129 -6.52 -1.92 -9.12
CA MET A 129 -7.28 -3.16 -9.22
C MET A 129 -8.12 -3.45 -7.98
N VAL A 130 -7.60 -3.13 -6.79
CA VAL A 130 -8.31 -3.32 -5.53
C VAL A 130 -9.40 -2.27 -5.33
N PHE A 131 -9.06 -0.99 -5.45
CA PHE A 131 -9.93 0.11 -5.02
C PHE A 131 -10.95 0.54 -6.08
N TYR A 132 -10.66 0.34 -7.37
CA TYR A 132 -11.57 0.70 -8.45
C TYR A 132 -12.30 -0.50 -9.06
N ALA A 133 -12.17 -1.70 -8.46
CA ALA A 133 -12.95 -2.86 -8.87
C ALA A 133 -14.46 -2.52 -8.86
N GLY A 134 -15.11 -2.68 -10.00
CA GLY A 134 -16.53 -2.36 -10.16
C GLY A 134 -16.84 -0.91 -10.54
N SER A 135 -15.84 -0.01 -10.66
CA SER A 135 -16.03 1.29 -11.28
C SER A 135 -16.39 1.11 -12.78
N LYS A 136 -17.33 1.91 -13.26
CA LYS A 136 -17.64 1.98 -14.70
C LYS A 136 -16.48 2.50 -15.55
N ASN A 137 -15.52 3.17 -14.92
CA ASN A 137 -14.33 3.76 -15.53
C ASN A 137 -13.08 2.89 -15.33
N TYR A 138 -13.23 1.63 -14.87
CA TYR A 138 -12.14 0.77 -14.43
C TYR A 138 -10.95 0.74 -15.39
N ASP A 139 -11.19 0.52 -16.70
CA ASP A 139 -10.11 0.39 -17.68
C ASP A 139 -9.29 1.69 -17.81
N SER A 140 -9.96 2.84 -17.81
CA SER A 140 -9.28 4.14 -17.87
C SER A 140 -8.52 4.46 -16.58
N LEU A 141 -9.05 4.07 -15.42
CA LEU A 141 -8.38 4.22 -14.13
C LEU A 141 -7.15 3.31 -14.03
N LEU A 142 -7.27 2.08 -14.53
CA LEU A 142 -6.13 1.16 -14.60
C LEU A 142 -5.04 1.68 -15.56
N ALA A 143 -5.42 2.24 -16.71
CA ALA A 143 -4.48 2.88 -17.63
C ALA A 143 -3.75 4.07 -16.96
N ALA A 144 -4.47 4.92 -16.22
CA ALA A 144 -3.90 6.03 -15.48
C ALA A 144 -2.94 5.54 -14.37
N ALA A 145 -3.29 4.45 -13.67
CA ALA A 145 -2.42 3.83 -12.67
C ALA A 145 -1.13 3.28 -13.31
N LYS A 146 -1.22 2.65 -14.48
CA LYS A 146 -0.03 2.17 -15.24
C LYS A 146 0.88 3.34 -15.65
N ALA A 147 0.31 4.43 -16.15
CA ALA A 147 1.07 5.64 -16.48
C ALA A 147 1.77 6.23 -15.25
N THR A 148 1.07 6.24 -14.10
CA THR A 148 1.63 6.72 -12.83
C THR A 148 2.75 5.80 -12.32
N ALA A 149 2.60 4.48 -12.44
CA ALA A 149 3.67 3.54 -12.11
C ALA A 149 4.92 3.77 -12.98
N GLN A 150 4.73 4.06 -14.26
CA GLN A 150 5.84 4.39 -15.17
C GLN A 150 6.51 5.71 -14.77
N GLU A 151 5.74 6.74 -14.39
CA GLU A 151 6.30 8.01 -13.91
C GLU A 151 7.19 7.81 -12.67
N ILE A 152 6.80 6.94 -11.73
CA ILE A 152 7.63 6.59 -10.57
C ILE A 152 8.92 5.86 -11.02
N LYS A 153 8.83 4.93 -11.97
CA LYS A 153 9.98 4.22 -12.53
C LYS A 153 10.94 5.17 -13.25
N ASP A 154 10.41 6.16 -13.98
CA ASP A 154 11.21 7.18 -14.66
C ASP A 154 11.95 8.09 -13.66
N VAL A 155 11.36 8.38 -12.50
CA VAL A 155 12.05 9.05 -11.39
C VAL A 155 13.18 8.18 -10.86
N ALA A 156 12.91 6.90 -10.59
CA ALA A 156 13.92 5.97 -10.09
C ALA A 156 15.07 5.74 -11.10
N ALA A 157 14.79 5.83 -12.39
CA ALA A 157 15.80 5.69 -13.45
C ALA A 157 16.88 6.78 -13.44
N LYS A 158 16.63 7.91 -12.78
CA LYS A 158 17.63 8.99 -12.60
C LYS A 158 18.61 8.71 -11.45
N ILE A 159 18.40 7.66 -10.67
CA ILE A 159 19.21 7.31 -9.50
C ILE A 159 20.25 6.25 -9.91
N PRO A 160 21.54 6.39 -9.51
CA PRO A 160 22.55 5.40 -9.82
C PRO A 160 22.20 4.02 -9.27
N GLY A 161 22.16 3.01 -10.15
CA GLY A 161 21.81 1.64 -9.77
C GLY A 161 21.30 0.79 -10.93
N LYS A 162 20.88 -0.41 -10.62
CA LYS A 162 20.26 -1.35 -11.57
C LYS A 162 18.76 -1.19 -11.51
N GLN A 163 18.17 -0.73 -12.62
CA GLN A 163 16.72 -0.74 -12.79
C GLN A 163 16.20 -2.18 -12.80
N VAL A 164 15.16 -2.44 -12.04
CA VAL A 164 14.50 -3.74 -11.97
C VAL A 164 12.97 -3.54 -11.98
N SER A 165 12.24 -4.62 -12.23
CA SER A 165 10.78 -4.65 -12.12
C SER A 165 10.42 -5.99 -11.49
N VAL A 166 10.47 -6.04 -10.16
CA VAL A 166 10.23 -7.28 -9.41
C VAL A 166 8.99 -7.11 -8.56
N GLN A 167 7.95 -7.85 -8.94
CA GLN A 167 6.73 -7.93 -8.13
C GLN A 167 7.03 -8.68 -6.83
N LEU A 168 6.79 -8.04 -5.69
CA LEU A 168 7.06 -8.66 -4.39
C LEU A 168 5.91 -9.56 -3.97
N GLU A 169 6.24 -10.70 -3.39
CA GLU A 169 5.27 -11.65 -2.86
C GLU A 169 4.42 -11.05 -1.71
N PRO A 170 3.16 -11.46 -1.58
CA PRO A 170 2.45 -12.39 -2.44
C PRO A 170 1.97 -11.72 -3.74
N VAL A 171 2.25 -12.35 -4.87
CA VAL A 171 1.71 -11.91 -6.15
C VAL A 171 0.31 -12.46 -6.38
N ARG A 172 -0.54 -11.67 -7.05
CA ARG A 172 -1.96 -11.98 -7.27
C ARG A 172 -2.39 -11.56 -8.66
N THR A 173 -3.28 -12.34 -9.25
CA THR A 173 -3.89 -11.95 -10.53
C THR A 173 -4.83 -10.77 -10.35
N GLU A 174 -5.09 -10.02 -11.42
CA GLU A 174 -6.11 -8.95 -11.45
C GLU A 174 -7.45 -9.41 -10.88
N LYS A 175 -7.92 -10.61 -11.31
CA LYS A 175 -9.17 -11.19 -10.81
C LYS A 175 -9.19 -11.36 -9.29
N THR A 176 -8.04 -11.70 -8.70
CA THR A 176 -7.91 -11.86 -7.25
C THR A 176 -7.89 -10.50 -6.56
N LEU A 177 -7.18 -9.52 -7.11
CA LEU A 177 -7.11 -8.16 -6.56
C LEU A 177 -8.47 -7.45 -6.63
N ASN A 178 -9.21 -7.59 -7.73
CA ASN A 178 -10.55 -7.00 -7.90
C ASN A 178 -11.57 -7.51 -6.86
N LYS A 179 -11.32 -8.66 -6.26
CA LYS A 179 -12.20 -9.29 -5.26
C LYS A 179 -11.44 -9.60 -3.97
N PHE A 180 -10.41 -8.81 -3.69
CA PHE A 180 -9.53 -9.10 -2.57
C PHE A 180 -10.28 -9.04 -1.23
N ASN A 181 -10.35 -10.19 -0.57
CA ASN A 181 -10.93 -10.38 0.75
C ASN A 181 -10.04 -11.25 1.65
N GLY A 182 -8.75 -11.30 1.37
CA GLY A 182 -7.75 -12.07 2.07
C GLY A 182 -7.19 -13.24 1.26
N ASP A 183 -6.14 -13.84 1.76
CA ASP A 183 -5.44 -14.96 1.16
C ASP A 183 -5.58 -16.23 2.00
N GLY A 184 -5.52 -17.38 1.36
CA GLY A 184 -5.54 -18.69 2.00
C GLY A 184 -6.67 -18.87 3.03
N PRO A 185 -6.46 -19.59 4.14
CA PRO A 185 -7.46 -19.78 5.18
C PRO A 185 -7.81 -18.53 5.97
N ALA A 186 -6.97 -17.48 5.98
CA ALA A 186 -7.34 -16.22 6.59
C ALA A 186 -8.58 -15.61 5.94
N LYS A 187 -8.83 -15.93 4.67
CA LYS A 187 -10.04 -15.60 3.94
C LYS A 187 -11.31 -16.11 4.60
N MET A 188 -11.27 -17.28 5.24
CA MET A 188 -12.41 -17.83 5.97
C MET A 188 -12.68 -17.11 7.28
N MET A 189 -11.69 -16.43 7.83
CA MET A 189 -11.80 -15.62 9.04
C MET A 189 -12.23 -14.18 8.74
N ALA A 190 -12.19 -13.77 7.48
CA ALA A 190 -12.57 -12.44 7.06
C ALA A 190 -14.07 -12.23 7.26
N LYS A 191 -14.44 -11.22 8.03
CA LYS A 191 -15.83 -10.78 8.20
C LYS A 191 -16.30 -9.83 7.10
N PHE A 192 -15.46 -9.57 6.13
CA PHE A 192 -15.66 -8.62 5.04
C PHE A 192 -15.48 -9.32 3.68
N ARG A 193 -16.13 -8.81 2.64
CA ARG A 193 -16.00 -9.31 1.27
C ARG A 193 -14.99 -8.51 0.45
N ASN A 194 -14.76 -7.26 0.81
CA ASN A 194 -13.84 -6.35 0.13
C ASN A 194 -13.41 -5.22 1.08
N TRP A 195 -12.54 -4.34 0.61
CA TRP A 195 -12.03 -3.21 1.38
C TRP A 195 -13.12 -2.27 1.91
N LYS A 196 -14.20 -2.06 1.14
CA LYS A 196 -15.28 -1.15 1.53
C LYS A 196 -16.10 -1.70 2.69
N GLU A 197 -16.39 -3.00 2.68
CA GLU A 197 -17.09 -3.67 3.78
C GLU A 197 -16.22 -3.81 5.04
N SER A 198 -14.88 -3.71 4.88
CA SER A 198 -13.94 -3.76 6.00
C SER A 198 -13.71 -2.42 6.67
N GLN A 199 -14.22 -1.31 6.10
CA GLN A 199 -14.05 0.01 6.71
C GLN A 199 -14.62 0.06 8.11
N ASN A 200 -13.89 0.73 9.01
CA ASN A 200 -14.32 1.06 10.35
C ASN A 200 -14.71 2.53 10.44
N GLU A 201 -15.93 2.79 10.89
CA GLU A 201 -16.39 4.13 11.25
C GLU A 201 -15.86 4.45 12.66
N VAL A 202 -14.89 5.37 12.74
CA VAL A 202 -14.36 5.85 14.02
C VAL A 202 -15.42 6.66 14.75
N PHE A 203 -16.01 7.62 14.05
CA PHE A 203 -17.19 8.35 14.47
C PHE A 203 -17.87 9.01 13.28
N LYS A 204 -19.09 9.49 13.50
CA LYS A 204 -19.84 10.32 12.55
C LYS A 204 -20.51 11.49 13.24
N ASP A 205 -20.72 12.56 12.52
CA ASP A 205 -21.38 13.75 12.99
C ASP A 205 -22.37 14.29 11.96
N LYS A 206 -23.62 14.48 12.41
CA LYS A 206 -24.70 15.06 11.57
C LYS A 206 -24.84 16.56 11.75
N SER A 207 -24.25 17.11 12.79
CA SER A 207 -24.44 18.50 13.21
C SER A 207 -23.26 19.38 12.85
N GLU A 208 -22.06 18.81 12.74
CA GLU A 208 -20.86 19.56 12.42
C GLU A 208 -20.67 19.75 10.91
N ASN A 209 -20.15 20.90 10.58
CA ASN A 209 -19.73 21.17 9.24
C ASN A 209 -18.42 20.41 8.92
N PHE A 210 -18.27 20.01 7.67
CA PHE A 210 -17.12 19.23 7.19
C PHE A 210 -15.77 19.83 7.61
N ASN A 211 -15.59 21.14 7.43
CA ASN A 211 -14.33 21.81 7.76
C ASN A 211 -14.04 21.78 9.28
N ALA A 212 -15.06 21.83 10.12
CA ALA A 212 -14.90 21.73 11.58
C ALA A 212 -14.42 20.33 11.97
N VAL A 213 -15.00 19.27 11.39
CA VAL A 213 -14.55 17.89 11.62
C VAL A 213 -13.13 17.69 11.12
N VAL A 214 -12.79 18.17 9.93
CA VAL A 214 -11.42 18.12 9.38
C VAL A 214 -10.44 18.81 10.32
N ALA A 215 -10.74 20.01 10.78
CA ALA A 215 -9.89 20.75 11.71
C ALA A 215 -9.75 20.02 13.05
N ARG A 216 -10.83 19.45 13.58
CA ARG A 216 -10.82 18.65 14.82
C ARG A 216 -9.88 17.45 14.70
N VAL A 217 -10.02 16.65 13.64
CA VAL A 217 -9.15 15.47 13.39
C VAL A 217 -7.68 15.91 13.27
N GLU A 218 -7.41 16.95 12.49
CA GLU A 218 -6.04 17.45 12.31
C GLU A 218 -5.44 17.92 13.65
N ASN A 219 -6.16 18.74 14.42
CA ASN A 219 -5.67 19.25 15.70
C ASN A 219 -5.44 18.14 16.71
N THR A 220 -6.33 17.14 16.73
CA THR A 220 -6.16 15.94 17.57
C THR A 220 -4.90 15.18 17.23
N LEU A 221 -4.66 14.90 15.95
CA LEU A 221 -3.46 14.21 15.51
C LEU A 221 -2.18 15.00 15.82
N ARG A 222 -2.19 16.33 15.62
CA ARG A 222 -1.05 17.19 15.96
C ARG A 222 -0.77 17.24 17.46
N ALA A 223 -1.82 17.27 18.28
CA ALA A 223 -1.68 17.26 19.74
C ALA A 223 -1.27 15.90 20.30
N SER A 224 -1.47 14.82 19.55
CA SER A 224 -1.18 13.47 19.98
C SER A 224 0.28 13.05 19.71
N GLN A 225 0.98 13.72 18.82
CA GLN A 225 2.29 13.26 18.30
C GLN A 225 3.41 13.12 19.34
N ASP A 226 3.30 13.82 20.49
CA ASP A 226 4.32 13.84 21.53
C ASP A 226 4.01 12.89 22.71
N LYS A 227 2.94 12.10 22.61
CA LYS A 227 2.52 11.19 23.68
C LYS A 227 3.12 9.83 23.53
N GLY A 228 4.34 9.66 24.02
CA GLY A 228 4.96 8.38 24.38
C GLY A 228 5.17 7.34 23.27
N VAL A 229 6.25 6.59 23.38
CA VAL A 229 6.74 5.62 22.39
C VAL A 229 6.31 4.18 22.71
N ASP A 230 5.91 3.89 23.93
CA ASP A 230 5.73 2.52 24.43
C ASP A 230 4.32 1.95 24.23
N ASP A 231 3.35 2.80 24.16
CA ASP A 231 1.99 2.42 23.83
C ASP A 231 1.66 2.91 22.43
N SER A 232 0.85 2.20 21.70
CA SER A 232 0.32 2.57 20.39
C SER A 232 -0.30 3.98 20.31
N SER A 233 -0.20 4.79 21.37
CA SER A 233 -0.59 6.20 21.51
C SER A 233 0.45 7.13 20.90
N GLY A 234 0.07 8.33 20.52
CA GLY A 234 1.00 9.34 20.00
C GLY A 234 1.12 9.31 18.49
N TRP A 235 0.01 9.38 17.80
CA TRP A 235 -0.04 9.42 16.34
C TRP A 235 0.48 10.74 15.78
N ARG A 236 1.42 10.65 14.85
CA ARG A 236 1.94 11.78 14.09
C ARG A 236 1.20 11.93 12.78
N LEU A 237 0.79 13.15 12.48
CA LEU A 237 0.28 13.49 11.15
C LEU A 237 1.47 13.66 10.19
N LEU A 238 1.52 12.83 9.15
CA LEU A 238 2.52 12.93 8.08
C LEU A 238 2.01 13.73 6.89
N SER A 239 0.79 13.43 6.44
CA SER A 239 0.23 14.08 5.25
C SER A 239 -1.25 14.36 5.42
N LYS A 240 -1.69 15.47 4.80
CA LYS A 240 -3.10 15.85 4.67
C LYS A 240 -3.36 16.14 3.20
N ILE A 241 -4.19 15.32 2.57
CA ILE A 241 -4.45 15.38 1.14
C ILE A 241 -5.94 15.60 0.91
N PRO A 242 -6.37 16.76 0.38
CA PRO A 242 -7.76 16.99 0.00
C PRO A 242 -8.16 16.07 -1.18
N VAL A 243 -9.37 15.54 -1.14
CA VAL A 243 -9.96 14.68 -2.16
C VAL A 243 -11.25 15.29 -2.66
N GLY A 244 -11.17 16.08 -3.70
CA GLY A 244 -12.27 16.92 -4.14
C GLY A 244 -12.68 17.92 -3.06
N ALA A 245 -13.98 18.24 -3.02
CA ALA A 245 -14.53 19.18 -2.04
C ALA A 245 -15.02 18.50 -0.74
N ASN A 246 -15.16 17.19 -0.73
CA ASN A 246 -15.97 16.47 0.25
C ASN A 246 -15.18 15.43 1.06
N ALA A 247 -13.88 15.31 0.85
CA ALA A 247 -13.08 14.39 1.63
C ALA A 247 -11.66 14.91 1.88
N VAL A 248 -11.05 14.42 2.97
CA VAL A 248 -9.64 14.63 3.29
C VAL A 248 -9.03 13.30 3.75
N TYR A 249 -7.90 12.96 3.18
CA TYR A 249 -7.04 11.88 3.61
C TYR A 249 -6.01 12.41 4.60
N PHE A 250 -5.83 11.70 5.71
CA PHE A 250 -4.77 11.89 6.67
C PHE A 250 -3.88 10.64 6.69
N GLY A 251 -2.62 10.79 6.32
CA GLY A 251 -1.60 9.77 6.51
C GLY A 251 -0.95 9.94 7.88
N ILE A 252 -1.03 8.92 8.71
CA ILE A 252 -0.59 8.97 10.11
C ILE A 252 0.35 7.82 10.45
N THR A 253 1.23 8.02 11.42
CA THR A 253 2.15 6.99 11.88
C THR A 253 2.50 7.14 13.36
N ASN A 254 3.09 6.12 13.95
CA ASN A 254 3.82 6.18 15.19
C ASN A 254 4.93 5.13 15.23
N ASP A 255 5.86 5.27 16.17
CA ASP A 255 7.05 4.42 16.25
C ASP A 255 6.71 2.95 16.51
N TYR A 256 5.65 2.68 17.29
CA TYR A 256 5.16 1.32 17.52
C TYR A 256 4.69 0.67 16.21
N THR A 257 3.84 1.35 15.47
CA THR A 257 3.29 0.84 14.20
C THR A 257 4.39 0.64 13.16
N GLU A 258 5.30 1.61 13.01
CA GLU A 258 6.44 1.51 12.11
C GLU A 258 7.28 0.26 12.42
N ASN A 259 7.66 0.09 13.69
CA ASN A 259 8.43 -1.07 14.11
C ASN A 259 7.69 -2.39 13.87
N LYS A 260 6.38 -2.46 14.16
CA LYS A 260 5.59 -3.68 13.96
C LYS A 260 5.40 -4.01 12.49
N CYS A 261 5.11 -3.03 11.64
CA CYS A 261 4.95 -3.24 10.21
C CYS A 261 6.23 -3.73 9.54
N ILE A 262 7.39 -3.23 9.95
CA ILE A 262 8.68 -3.63 9.38
C ILE A 262 9.13 -4.98 9.94
N SER A 263 8.95 -5.24 11.23
CA SER A 263 9.48 -6.45 11.86
C SER A 263 8.56 -7.67 11.78
N ILE A 264 7.29 -7.51 11.37
CA ILE A 264 6.29 -8.59 11.40
C ILE A 264 6.71 -9.85 10.64
N ASN A 265 7.46 -9.69 9.57
CA ASN A 265 7.88 -10.76 8.69
C ASN A 265 9.32 -11.22 8.90
N SER A 266 10.10 -10.54 9.74
CA SER A 266 11.53 -10.82 9.90
C SER A 266 11.81 -12.24 10.43
N ASP A 267 10.95 -12.73 11.33
CA ASP A 267 11.13 -14.04 11.95
C ASP A 267 10.58 -15.21 11.13
N PHE A 268 9.63 -14.94 10.22
CA PHE A 268 8.83 -15.99 9.57
C PHE A 268 8.89 -15.99 8.06
N ARG A 269 9.64 -15.09 7.46
CA ARG A 269 9.71 -15.01 5.99
C ARG A 269 10.26 -16.29 5.36
N SER A 270 11.16 -16.98 6.05
CA SER A 270 11.69 -18.28 5.63
C SER A 270 10.63 -19.38 5.54
N GLU A 271 9.51 -19.24 6.23
CA GLU A 271 8.39 -20.19 6.23
C GLU A 271 7.32 -19.82 5.19
N GLY A 272 7.29 -18.57 4.71
CA GLY A 272 6.33 -18.08 3.73
C GLY A 272 6.79 -18.27 2.27
N LYS A 273 5.98 -17.78 1.33
CA LYS A 273 6.30 -17.80 -0.10
C LYS A 273 7.56 -17.00 -0.44
N ALA A 274 7.84 -15.97 0.32
CA ALA A 274 9.01 -15.11 0.17
C ALA A 274 10.22 -15.58 0.99
N LYS A 275 10.30 -16.87 1.35
CA LYS A 275 11.36 -17.46 2.18
C LYS A 275 12.77 -17.15 1.69
N ASP A 276 12.95 -17.03 0.39
CA ASP A 276 14.24 -16.76 -0.24
C ASP A 276 14.48 -15.25 -0.46
N ALA A 277 13.57 -14.40 0.01
CA ALA A 277 13.72 -12.95 -0.07
C ALA A 277 14.88 -12.50 0.84
N PRO A 278 15.81 -11.70 0.29
CA PRO A 278 17.05 -11.36 1.00
C PRO A 278 16.88 -10.31 2.11
N HIS A 279 15.69 -9.73 2.27
CA HIS A 279 15.43 -8.55 3.11
C HIS A 279 14.06 -8.64 3.78
N PRO A 280 13.97 -9.39 4.87
CA PRO A 280 12.72 -9.58 5.59
C PRO A 280 12.22 -8.30 6.27
N GLY A 281 10.98 -7.96 6.01
CA GLY A 281 10.23 -6.92 6.74
C GLY A 281 10.45 -5.49 6.27
N VAL A 282 11.69 -5.03 6.15
CA VAL A 282 12.01 -3.63 5.81
C VAL A 282 11.54 -3.21 4.41
N ASP A 283 11.37 -4.15 3.51
CA ASP A 283 10.82 -3.95 2.16
C ASP A 283 9.31 -3.62 2.15
N HIS A 284 8.63 -3.73 3.31
CA HIS A 284 7.26 -3.28 3.52
C HIS A 284 7.16 -1.77 3.88
N ALA A 285 8.26 -1.02 3.83
CA ALA A 285 8.23 0.43 4.07
C ALA A 285 7.08 1.16 3.33
N PRO A 286 6.73 0.81 2.06
CA PRO A 286 5.60 1.45 1.39
C PRO A 286 4.20 1.05 1.94
N ALA A 287 4.10 0.16 2.93
CA ALA A 287 2.84 -0.07 3.64
C ALA A 287 2.44 1.12 4.53
N MET A 288 3.40 1.99 4.87
CA MET A 288 3.14 3.20 5.63
C MET A 288 2.74 4.36 4.70
N PRO A 289 1.95 5.32 5.19
CA PRO A 289 1.38 5.47 6.54
C PRO A 289 0.10 4.66 6.77
N MET A 290 -0.41 4.69 8.00
CA MET A 290 -1.81 4.36 8.30
C MET A 290 -2.72 5.47 7.80
N GLU A 291 -4.00 5.16 7.59
CA GLU A 291 -4.91 6.03 6.84
C GLU A 291 -6.18 6.33 7.63
N VAL A 292 -6.48 7.61 7.76
CA VAL A 292 -7.74 8.12 8.29
C VAL A 292 -8.39 9.01 7.24
N LEU A 293 -9.67 8.81 6.98
CA LEU A 293 -10.43 9.58 6.01
C LEU A 293 -11.53 10.35 6.72
N VAL A 294 -11.67 11.62 6.37
CA VAL A 294 -12.86 12.41 6.72
C VAL A 294 -13.66 12.60 5.44
N ILE A 295 -14.90 12.13 5.43
CA ILE A 295 -15.76 12.10 4.23
C ILE A 295 -17.10 12.74 4.56
N ASN A 296 -17.50 13.71 3.75
CA ASN A 296 -18.86 14.24 3.74
C ASN A 296 -19.67 13.58 2.61
N ASP A 297 -20.63 12.74 2.96
CA ASP A 297 -21.49 12.05 1.99
C ASP A 297 -22.76 12.86 1.64
N GLY A 298 -22.87 14.12 2.10
CA GLY A 298 -24.00 15.01 1.89
C GLY A 298 -25.10 14.87 2.95
N LYS A 299 -25.04 13.88 3.84
CA LYS A 299 -25.97 13.64 4.95
C LYS A 299 -25.30 13.79 6.30
N GLU A 300 -24.08 13.34 6.39
CA GLU A 300 -23.27 13.35 7.61
C GLU A 300 -21.78 13.41 7.24
N VAL A 301 -20.96 13.83 8.18
CA VAL A 301 -19.50 13.75 8.08
C VAL A 301 -19.04 12.50 8.82
N LYS A 302 -18.32 11.62 8.13
CA LYS A 302 -17.77 10.38 8.68
C LYS A 302 -16.28 10.45 8.80
N VAL A 303 -15.74 9.91 9.88
CA VAL A 303 -14.33 9.63 10.04
C VAL A 303 -14.16 8.12 10.01
N VAL A 304 -13.42 7.63 9.03
CA VAL A 304 -13.26 6.19 8.77
C VAL A 304 -11.81 5.81 8.61
N GLN A 305 -11.50 4.55 8.86
CA GLN A 305 -10.22 3.92 8.50
C GLN A 305 -10.48 2.61 7.74
N TYR A 306 -9.51 2.16 6.93
CA TYR A 306 -9.63 0.85 6.30
C TYR A 306 -9.42 -0.25 7.34
N GLY A 307 -10.13 -1.38 7.20
CA GLY A 307 -10.12 -2.44 8.20
C GLY A 307 -8.74 -3.03 8.45
N GLU A 308 -8.41 -3.21 9.72
CA GLU A 308 -7.08 -3.65 10.15
C GLU A 308 -6.70 -5.02 9.57
N MET A 309 -7.60 -5.97 9.65
CA MET A 309 -7.35 -7.33 9.19
C MET A 309 -7.26 -7.42 7.66
N TRP A 310 -8.08 -6.63 6.95
CA TRP A 310 -8.02 -6.53 5.51
C TRP A 310 -6.66 -5.94 5.07
N ARG A 311 -6.25 -4.85 5.73
CA ARG A 311 -4.99 -4.16 5.46
C ARG A 311 -3.78 -5.07 5.77
N MET A 312 -3.82 -5.80 6.89
CA MET A 312 -2.77 -6.76 7.24
C MET A 312 -2.63 -7.85 6.16
N GLN A 313 -3.73 -8.39 5.67
CA GLN A 313 -3.68 -9.44 4.64
C GLN A 313 -3.22 -8.89 3.29
N LEU A 314 -3.58 -7.65 2.95
CA LEU A 314 -3.15 -7.05 1.68
C LEU A 314 -1.64 -6.85 1.64
N TYR A 315 -1.06 -6.31 2.73
CA TYR A 315 0.32 -5.80 2.73
C TYR A 315 1.35 -6.78 3.33
N PHE A 316 0.94 -7.74 4.19
CA PHE A 316 1.89 -8.51 5.01
C PHE A 316 1.70 -10.03 4.96
N TRP A 317 0.97 -10.54 3.99
CA TRP A 317 0.68 -11.97 3.92
C TRP A 317 1.85 -12.85 3.45
N ASP A 318 2.93 -12.29 2.99
CA ASP A 318 4.14 -13.00 2.56
C ASP A 318 4.85 -13.78 3.68
N SER A 319 4.63 -13.39 4.93
CA SER A 319 5.19 -14.08 6.09
C SER A 319 4.47 -15.37 6.49
N GLY A 320 3.31 -15.65 5.90
CA GLY A 320 2.59 -16.90 6.11
C GLY A 320 1.85 -17.02 7.45
N TYR A 321 1.43 -18.25 7.77
CA TYR A 321 0.53 -18.53 8.88
C TYR A 321 1.06 -18.28 10.27
N MET A 322 2.32 -18.64 10.53
CA MET A 322 2.89 -18.52 11.87
C MET A 322 3.05 -17.06 12.25
N ALA A 323 3.46 -16.22 11.30
CA ALA A 323 3.49 -14.78 11.49
C ALA A 323 2.09 -14.22 11.75
N PHE A 324 1.09 -14.66 10.97
CA PHE A 324 -0.29 -14.30 11.19
C PHE A 324 -0.74 -14.67 12.61
N ALA A 325 -0.55 -15.92 13.02
CA ALA A 325 -0.98 -16.40 14.35
C ALA A 325 -0.32 -15.62 15.50
N LYS A 326 0.97 -15.33 15.41
CA LYS A 326 1.70 -14.58 16.45
C LYS A 326 1.35 -13.10 16.48
N ASN A 327 0.93 -12.52 15.38
CA ASN A 327 0.69 -11.09 15.26
C ASN A 327 -0.81 -10.71 15.14
N THR A 328 -1.72 -11.65 15.37
CA THR A 328 -3.18 -11.47 15.20
C THR A 328 -3.76 -10.30 16.00
N LEU A 329 -3.18 -9.97 17.14
CA LEU A 329 -3.65 -8.87 17.99
C LEU A 329 -3.10 -7.50 17.58
N ILE A 330 -1.97 -7.46 16.86
CA ILE A 330 -1.31 -6.19 16.50
C ILE A 330 -2.22 -5.27 15.66
N PRO A 331 -2.91 -5.75 14.61
CA PRO A 331 -3.81 -4.90 13.85
C PRO A 331 -4.87 -4.25 14.74
N SER A 332 -5.51 -5.01 15.62
CA SER A 332 -6.53 -4.49 16.54
C SER A 332 -5.98 -3.47 17.54
N ILE A 333 -4.74 -3.66 18.03
CA ILE A 333 -4.09 -2.70 18.93
C ILE A 333 -3.88 -1.38 18.19
N ILE A 334 -3.31 -1.41 16.99
CA ILE A 334 -3.06 -0.22 16.16
C ILE A 334 -4.39 0.51 15.90
N PHE A 335 -5.39 -0.23 15.53
CA PHE A 335 -6.69 0.29 15.14
C PHE A 335 -7.44 0.94 16.31
N SER A 336 -7.51 0.23 17.44
CA SER A 336 -8.12 0.77 18.67
C SER A 336 -7.41 2.01 19.19
N SER A 337 -6.09 2.09 19.00
CA SER A 337 -5.31 3.27 19.38
C SER A 337 -5.66 4.50 18.52
N ILE A 338 -5.89 4.33 17.22
CA ILE A 338 -6.39 5.41 16.34
C ILE A 338 -7.77 5.86 16.80
N ASP A 339 -8.70 4.90 17.03
CA ASP A 339 -10.05 5.18 17.49
C ASP A 339 -10.04 5.96 18.80
N GLN A 340 -9.28 5.51 19.80
CA GLN A 340 -9.15 6.17 21.09
C GLN A 340 -8.59 7.59 20.95
N THR A 341 -7.58 7.78 20.12
CA THR A 341 -6.99 9.09 19.88
C THR A 341 -7.99 10.05 19.28
N LEU A 342 -8.73 9.62 18.29
CA LEU A 342 -9.66 10.49 17.57
C LEU A 342 -11.00 10.74 18.32
N THR A 343 -11.42 9.79 19.16
CA THR A 343 -12.65 9.91 19.94
C THR A 343 -12.46 10.62 21.29
N ALA A 344 -11.28 10.57 21.90
CA ALA A 344 -10.97 11.24 23.16
C ALA A 344 -11.26 12.76 23.12
N THR A 345 -11.07 13.40 21.97
CA THR A 345 -11.36 14.83 21.75
C THR A 345 -12.80 15.10 21.36
N ALA A 346 -13.56 14.10 20.91
CA ALA A 346 -14.98 14.26 20.67
C ALA A 346 -15.78 14.51 21.96
N SER A 347 -15.27 14.01 23.10
CA SER A 347 -15.86 14.24 24.43
C SER A 347 -15.45 15.56 25.09
N ALA A 348 -14.41 16.24 24.59
CA ALA A 348 -13.91 17.52 25.04
C ALA A 348 -14.46 18.68 24.18
N ALA A 349 -15.76 18.67 23.86
CA ALA A 349 -16.40 19.84 23.29
C ALA A 349 -16.24 21.04 24.27
N PRO A 350 -15.82 22.23 23.80
CA PRO A 350 -15.70 23.37 24.69
C PRO A 350 -17.05 23.60 25.38
N ALA A 351 -17.04 23.57 26.71
CA ALA A 351 -18.17 24.04 27.48
C ALA A 351 -18.50 25.44 26.93
N ALA A 352 -19.68 25.57 26.34
CA ALA A 352 -20.15 26.82 25.79
C ALA A 352 -19.87 27.91 26.80
N ALA A 353 -19.04 28.87 26.45
CA ALA A 353 -18.91 30.11 27.23
C ALA A 353 -20.29 30.74 27.27
N LYS A 354 -20.88 30.71 28.47
CA LYS A 354 -22.11 31.42 28.80
C LYS A 354 -21.83 32.92 28.84
#